data_b93b8ffdff5aeb408668a0e4bdd379c0
#
_entry.id   b93b8ffdff5aeb408668a0e4bdd379c0
#
_cell.length_a   1.000
_cell.length_b   1.000
_cell.length_c   1.000
_cell.angle_alpha   90.00
_cell.angle_beta   90.00
_cell.angle_gamma   90.00
#
_symmetry.space_group_name_H-M   'P 1'
#
loop_
_entity.id
_entity.type
_entity.pdbx_description
1 polymer ?
#
loop_
_entity_poly.entity_id
_entity_poly.type
_entity_poly.pdbx_seq_one_letter_code
_entity_poly.pdbx_strand_id
1 'polypeptide(L)'
;MSARTMLGPADVTDEHLAQFVAEALGVEHVEVISNDVQVVDYDLEALTTAGRYWVRGRARHSRGEEPYAFFVKVVQAWTRTPQFQMVPEHMRERAGRGIPWRGEVEVYRSDLASRLPDGLLLPHVYRVQDIDDGSAFFWLEAVDADPVPWGEPTFERAAYRLGCLAARPAVAPVASRGMQDVVRSYAHGRVEGQILPALHSDPLWEHPLVAQTFSPALRARLLSAAEALPGYLEELDAAALGSAHGDACPRNLLVPRTRPDDFVLVDFAFWCRAPLGFDLTQLLMGEVQVGERPATHLADLDEDCLIAYVRGLAAEGCDAPIELLRRTHALLMLLFAGLTAVPIELLFGGEPPGDVDVIRERATAAEYVLDLVESSTASRRHH
;
A
#
# COMPACT_ATOMS: atom_id res chain seq x y z
N MET A 1 31.53 -19.27 -4.69
CA MET A 1 30.05 -19.41 -4.76
C MET A 1 29.56 -18.22 -5.56
N SER A 2 28.62 -18.41 -6.46
CA SER A 2 28.02 -17.30 -7.22
C SER A 2 27.39 -16.30 -6.23
N ALA A 3 27.54 -14.99 -6.46
CA ALA A 3 26.88 -13.96 -5.65
C ALA A 3 25.35 -14.18 -5.57
N ARG A 4 24.76 -14.83 -6.58
CA ARG A 4 23.33 -15.13 -6.66
C ARG A 4 22.83 -16.28 -5.77
N THR A 5 23.73 -16.98 -5.07
CA THR A 5 23.32 -18.05 -4.11
C THR A 5 22.35 -17.52 -3.03
N MET A 6 22.42 -16.21 -2.73
CA MET A 6 21.49 -15.56 -1.80
C MET A 6 20.04 -15.55 -2.26
N LEU A 7 19.77 -15.63 -3.55
CA LEU A 7 18.42 -15.68 -4.10
C LEU A 7 17.71 -17.03 -3.84
N GLY A 8 18.48 -18.09 -3.52
CA GLY A 8 17.92 -19.40 -3.26
C GLY A 8 17.04 -19.88 -4.41
N PRO A 9 15.77 -20.28 -4.14
CA PRO A 9 14.84 -20.74 -5.18
C PRO A 9 14.44 -19.68 -6.22
N ALA A 10 14.69 -18.39 -5.94
CA ALA A 10 14.41 -17.30 -6.88
C ALA A 10 15.57 -17.04 -7.85
N ASP A 11 16.69 -17.78 -7.73
CA ASP A 11 17.78 -17.69 -8.71
C ASP A 11 17.34 -18.20 -10.08
N VAL A 12 17.98 -17.70 -11.12
CA VAL A 12 17.77 -18.10 -12.50
C VAL A 12 19.09 -18.64 -13.10
N THR A 13 19.00 -19.41 -14.17
CA THR A 13 20.21 -19.86 -14.88
C THR A 13 20.96 -18.68 -15.48
N ASP A 14 22.26 -18.85 -15.76
CA ASP A 14 23.06 -17.82 -16.42
C ASP A 14 22.50 -17.47 -17.81
N GLU A 15 21.91 -18.44 -18.50
CA GLU A 15 21.25 -18.23 -19.79
C GLU A 15 20.01 -17.32 -19.64
N HIS A 16 19.16 -17.58 -18.64
CA HIS A 16 18.00 -16.72 -18.36
C HIS A 16 18.44 -15.31 -17.94
N LEU A 17 19.49 -15.19 -17.10
CA LEU A 17 20.00 -13.87 -16.73
C LEU A 17 20.50 -13.11 -17.96
N ALA A 18 21.27 -13.77 -18.84
CA ALA A 18 21.73 -13.14 -20.08
C ALA A 18 20.55 -12.72 -20.98
N GLN A 19 19.48 -13.53 -21.05
CA GLN A 19 18.26 -13.16 -21.79
C GLN A 19 17.60 -11.91 -21.18
N PHE A 20 17.41 -11.85 -19.85
CA PHE A 20 16.81 -10.69 -19.18
C PHE A 20 17.64 -9.44 -19.40
N VAL A 21 18.98 -9.55 -19.31
CA VAL A 21 19.90 -8.43 -19.54
C VAL A 21 19.84 -7.97 -21.00
N ALA A 22 19.80 -8.89 -21.97
CA ALA A 22 19.68 -8.56 -23.38
C ALA A 22 18.37 -7.80 -23.67
N GLU A 23 17.26 -8.27 -23.07
CA GLU A 23 15.95 -7.62 -23.17
C GLU A 23 15.96 -6.22 -22.53
N ALA A 24 16.54 -6.08 -21.32
CA ALA A 24 16.65 -4.81 -20.60
C ALA A 24 17.46 -3.76 -21.36
N LEU A 25 18.54 -4.19 -22.04
CA LEU A 25 19.43 -3.31 -22.82
C LEU A 25 18.97 -3.12 -24.27
N GLY A 26 17.89 -3.80 -24.70
CA GLY A 26 17.37 -3.73 -26.07
C GLY A 26 18.41 -4.21 -27.11
N VAL A 27 19.12 -5.32 -26.81
CA VAL A 27 20.14 -5.92 -27.68
C VAL A 27 19.84 -7.40 -27.88
N GLU A 28 20.41 -7.99 -28.92
CA GLU A 28 20.14 -9.37 -29.30
C GLU A 28 20.89 -10.38 -28.40
N HIS A 29 22.15 -10.05 -28.05
CA HIS A 29 23.00 -10.91 -27.23
C HIS A 29 23.87 -10.11 -26.28
N VAL A 30 24.13 -10.68 -25.11
CA VAL A 30 25.04 -10.14 -24.10
C VAL A 30 25.93 -11.22 -23.52
N GLU A 31 27.10 -10.81 -23.06
CA GLU A 31 27.95 -11.56 -22.13
C GLU A 31 27.83 -10.89 -20.76
N VAL A 32 27.31 -11.59 -19.76
CA VAL A 32 27.26 -11.10 -18.38
C VAL A 32 28.67 -11.13 -17.79
N ILE A 33 29.25 -9.96 -17.52
CA ILE A 33 30.62 -9.82 -17.01
C ILE A 33 30.67 -9.98 -15.50
N SER A 34 29.68 -9.40 -14.81
CA SER A 34 29.58 -9.47 -13.35
C SER A 34 28.13 -9.44 -12.90
N ASN A 35 27.90 -10.02 -11.74
CA ASN A 35 26.64 -9.85 -11.01
C ASN A 35 26.93 -9.73 -9.51
N ASP A 36 26.12 -8.95 -8.84
CA ASP A 36 26.09 -8.76 -7.40
C ASP A 36 24.63 -8.83 -6.93
N VAL A 37 24.43 -9.39 -5.75
CA VAL A 37 23.10 -9.48 -5.12
C VAL A 37 23.15 -8.80 -3.77
N GLN A 38 22.28 -7.84 -3.61
CA GLN A 38 22.14 -7.08 -2.39
C GLN A 38 20.73 -7.26 -1.82
N VAL A 39 20.65 -7.65 -0.55
CA VAL A 39 19.36 -7.67 0.18
C VAL A 39 18.85 -6.24 0.29
N VAL A 40 17.56 -6.06 0.06
CA VAL A 40 16.88 -4.78 0.33
C VAL A 40 16.32 -4.85 1.74
N ASP A 41 16.98 -4.16 2.65
CA ASP A 41 16.48 -4.00 4.01
C ASP A 41 15.17 -3.18 3.99
N TYR A 42 14.25 -3.57 4.84
CA TYR A 42 12.96 -2.91 4.95
C TYR A 42 12.56 -2.84 6.41
N ASP A 43 12.37 -1.63 6.90
CA ASP A 43 12.16 -1.37 8.33
C ASP A 43 10.77 -1.80 8.83
N LEU A 44 9.83 -2.10 7.92
CA LEU A 44 8.49 -2.56 8.27
C LEU A 44 8.38 -4.07 8.07
N GLU A 45 7.82 -4.77 9.05
CA GLU A 45 7.52 -6.19 8.94
C GLU A 45 6.54 -6.47 7.80
N ALA A 46 7.00 -7.22 6.81
CA ALA A 46 6.18 -7.62 5.67
C ALA A 46 5.72 -9.07 5.83
N LEU A 47 4.46 -9.28 6.19
CA LEU A 47 3.91 -10.60 6.50
C LEU A 47 3.93 -11.59 5.32
N THR A 48 3.89 -11.08 4.10
CA THR A 48 3.84 -11.90 2.88
C THR A 48 5.10 -11.81 2.02
N THR A 49 6.15 -11.11 2.47
CA THR A 49 7.42 -11.02 1.75
C THR A 49 8.47 -11.86 2.46
N ALA A 50 9.07 -12.82 1.74
CA ALA A 50 10.16 -13.65 2.24
C ALA A 50 11.55 -13.08 1.90
N GLY A 51 11.65 -12.20 0.89
CA GLY A 51 12.90 -11.55 0.53
C GLY A 51 12.72 -10.52 -0.58
N ARG A 52 13.60 -9.51 -0.56
CA ARG A 52 13.74 -8.49 -1.59
C ARG A 52 15.20 -8.33 -1.91
N TYR A 53 15.53 -8.25 -3.20
CA TYR A 53 16.91 -8.21 -3.64
C TYR A 53 17.07 -7.27 -4.82
N TRP A 54 18.20 -6.53 -4.82
CA TRP A 54 18.75 -5.96 -6.02
C TRP A 54 19.72 -6.94 -6.65
N VAL A 55 19.57 -7.22 -7.95
CA VAL A 55 20.56 -7.92 -8.76
C VAL A 55 21.13 -6.93 -9.74
N ARG A 56 22.42 -6.59 -9.59
CA ARG A 56 23.10 -5.57 -10.38
C ARG A 56 24.37 -6.13 -10.98
N GLY A 57 24.77 -5.60 -12.12
CA GLY A 57 26.02 -6.03 -12.75
C GLY A 57 26.36 -5.23 -13.99
N ARG A 58 27.28 -5.78 -14.75
CA ARG A 58 27.71 -5.27 -16.05
C ARG A 58 27.62 -6.36 -17.09
N ALA A 59 27.22 -5.97 -18.28
CA ALA A 59 27.17 -6.86 -19.44
C ALA A 59 27.89 -6.22 -20.63
N ARG A 60 28.50 -7.07 -21.46
CA ARG A 60 29.13 -6.67 -22.73
C ARG A 60 28.27 -7.08 -23.90
N HIS A 61 28.09 -6.20 -24.85
CA HIS A 61 27.37 -6.44 -26.10
C HIS A 61 28.06 -5.69 -27.25
N SER A 62 27.50 -5.72 -28.46
CA SER A 62 28.12 -5.17 -29.66
C SER A 62 28.43 -3.65 -29.60
N ARG A 63 27.75 -2.90 -28.72
CA ARG A 63 27.96 -1.44 -28.54
C ARG A 63 28.87 -1.08 -27.37
N GLY A 64 29.32 -2.05 -26.57
CA GLY A 64 30.21 -1.82 -25.42
C GLY A 64 29.78 -2.56 -24.16
N GLU A 65 30.20 -2.04 -23.01
CA GLU A 65 29.81 -2.55 -21.70
C GLU A 65 28.83 -1.59 -21.02
N GLU A 66 27.70 -2.11 -20.58
CA GLU A 66 26.65 -1.33 -19.92
C GLU A 66 26.27 -1.97 -18.56
N PRO A 67 25.85 -1.16 -17.56
CA PRO A 67 25.30 -1.68 -16.32
C PRO A 67 23.88 -2.19 -16.53
N TYR A 68 23.48 -3.15 -15.70
CA TYR A 68 22.10 -3.61 -15.61
C TYR A 68 21.68 -3.73 -14.15
N ALA A 69 20.36 -3.67 -13.90
CA ALA A 69 19.78 -3.87 -12.58
C ALA A 69 18.39 -4.50 -12.69
N PHE A 70 18.09 -5.39 -11.75
CA PHE A 70 16.77 -6.00 -11.57
C PHE A 70 16.36 -5.93 -10.10
N PHE A 71 15.06 -5.86 -9.86
CA PHE A 71 14.46 -6.07 -8.56
C PHE A 71 13.85 -7.46 -8.50
N VAL A 72 14.22 -8.23 -7.46
CA VAL A 72 13.70 -9.58 -7.24
C VAL A 72 12.96 -9.60 -5.92
N LYS A 73 11.70 -10.07 -5.93
CA LYS A 73 10.90 -10.24 -4.71
C LYS A 73 10.44 -11.69 -4.60
N VAL A 74 10.55 -12.21 -3.39
CA VAL A 74 10.01 -13.51 -3.01
C VAL A 74 8.82 -13.28 -2.08
N VAL A 75 7.67 -13.79 -2.45
CA VAL A 75 6.44 -13.71 -1.66
C VAL A 75 6.04 -15.07 -1.13
N GLN A 76 5.40 -15.08 0.03
CA GLN A 76 4.97 -16.30 0.70
C GLN A 76 3.66 -16.12 1.45
N ALA A 77 2.97 -17.25 1.69
CA ALA A 77 1.82 -17.26 2.57
C ALA A 77 2.22 -16.83 4.00
N TRP A 78 1.42 -15.97 4.61
CA TRP A 78 1.65 -15.51 5.98
C TRP A 78 1.79 -16.66 6.98
N THR A 79 1.10 -17.76 6.75
CA THR A 79 1.20 -18.98 7.58
C THR A 79 2.63 -19.54 7.71
N ARG A 80 3.56 -19.11 6.87
CA ARG A 80 4.98 -19.51 6.90
C ARG A 80 5.87 -18.60 7.72
N THR A 81 5.35 -17.47 8.19
CA THR A 81 6.15 -16.50 8.96
C THR A 81 6.23 -16.89 10.44
N PRO A 82 7.31 -16.51 11.16
CA PRO A 82 7.40 -16.71 12.59
C PRO A 82 6.26 -16.05 13.37
N GLN A 83 5.81 -14.87 12.92
CA GLN A 83 4.72 -14.12 13.54
C GLN A 83 3.39 -14.89 13.53
N PHE A 84 3.15 -15.72 12.51
CA PHE A 84 1.96 -16.55 12.47
C PHE A 84 1.90 -17.57 13.62
N GLN A 85 3.05 -18.01 14.14
CA GLN A 85 3.10 -18.94 15.27
C GLN A 85 2.59 -18.30 16.57
N MET A 86 2.61 -16.97 16.67
CA MET A 86 2.06 -16.22 17.81
C MET A 86 0.54 -16.08 17.75
N VAL A 87 -0.09 -16.36 16.61
CA VAL A 87 -1.54 -16.36 16.47
C VAL A 87 -2.14 -17.51 17.28
N PRO A 88 -3.10 -17.24 18.19
CA PRO A 88 -3.79 -18.28 18.96
C PRO A 88 -4.37 -19.36 18.04
N GLU A 89 -4.24 -20.63 18.44
CA GLU A 89 -4.60 -21.78 17.61
C GLU A 89 -6.03 -21.70 17.05
N HIS A 90 -6.99 -21.31 17.88
CA HIS A 90 -8.40 -21.18 17.47
C HIS A 90 -8.65 -20.07 16.45
N MET A 91 -7.69 -19.14 16.24
CA MET A 91 -7.78 -18.05 15.26
C MET A 91 -6.97 -18.33 13.99
N ARG A 92 -6.07 -19.31 13.98
CA ARG A 92 -5.10 -19.54 12.88
C ARG A 92 -5.77 -19.76 11.53
N GLU A 93 -6.84 -20.57 11.49
CA GLU A 93 -7.54 -20.82 10.22
C GLU A 93 -8.09 -19.52 9.61
N ARG A 94 -8.75 -18.70 10.41
CA ARG A 94 -9.28 -17.39 9.98
C ARG A 94 -8.16 -16.43 9.62
N ALA A 95 -7.15 -16.32 10.45
CA ALA A 95 -6.01 -15.42 10.24
C ALA A 95 -5.24 -15.78 8.97
N GLY A 96 -4.99 -17.08 8.74
CA GLY A 96 -4.26 -17.54 7.55
C GLY A 96 -4.95 -17.22 6.21
N ARG A 97 -6.28 -17.04 6.23
CA ARG A 97 -7.06 -16.63 5.05
C ARG A 97 -7.15 -15.11 4.86
N GLY A 98 -6.86 -14.34 5.92
CA GLY A 98 -7.12 -12.90 5.94
C GLY A 98 -6.06 -12.06 5.23
N ILE A 99 -4.86 -12.59 4.98
CA ILE A 99 -3.77 -11.85 4.35
C ILE A 99 -3.42 -12.49 3.00
N PRO A 100 -3.77 -11.83 1.89
CA PRO A 100 -3.49 -12.35 0.56
C PRO A 100 -1.98 -12.25 0.26
N TRP A 101 -1.33 -13.35 -0.07
CA TRP A 101 0.07 -13.37 -0.49
C TRP A 101 0.22 -13.47 -2.01
N ARG A 102 -0.82 -13.97 -2.68
CA ARG A 102 -0.80 -14.28 -4.10
C ARG A 102 -1.25 -13.13 -4.99
N GLY A 103 -1.88 -12.09 -4.40
CA GLY A 103 -2.45 -10.97 -5.14
C GLY A 103 -1.46 -10.32 -6.10
N GLU A 104 -0.26 -10.02 -5.62
CA GLU A 104 0.81 -9.41 -6.42
C GLU A 104 1.30 -10.34 -7.55
N VAL A 105 1.39 -11.64 -7.30
CA VAL A 105 1.75 -12.66 -8.32
C VAL A 105 0.73 -12.68 -9.45
N GLU A 106 -0.55 -12.64 -9.12
CA GLU A 106 -1.64 -12.67 -10.11
C GLU A 106 -1.69 -11.35 -10.91
N VAL A 107 -1.37 -10.22 -10.29
CA VAL A 107 -1.24 -8.94 -11.00
C VAL A 107 -0.15 -9.02 -12.06
N TYR A 108 1.06 -9.45 -11.70
CA TYR A 108 2.18 -9.55 -12.65
C TYR A 108 2.02 -10.65 -13.72
N ARG A 109 1.12 -11.62 -13.52
CA ARG A 109 0.74 -12.61 -14.54
C ARG A 109 -0.38 -12.14 -15.45
N SER A 110 -1.10 -11.10 -15.04
CA SER A 110 -2.25 -10.60 -15.79
C SER A 110 -1.83 -9.68 -16.93
N ASP A 111 -2.80 -9.28 -17.72
CA ASP A 111 -2.64 -8.24 -18.76
C ASP A 111 -2.92 -6.82 -18.24
N LEU A 112 -2.80 -6.59 -16.92
CA LEU A 112 -3.09 -5.28 -16.30
C LEU A 112 -2.28 -4.16 -16.94
N ALA A 113 -1.01 -4.38 -17.27
CA ALA A 113 -0.16 -3.37 -17.91
C ALA A 113 -0.80 -2.74 -19.16
N SER A 114 -1.52 -3.54 -19.97
CA SER A 114 -2.20 -3.07 -21.18
C SER A 114 -3.56 -2.42 -20.92
N ARG A 115 -4.04 -2.49 -19.68
CA ARG A 115 -5.37 -1.98 -19.28
C ARG A 115 -5.31 -0.70 -18.47
N LEU A 116 -4.14 -0.37 -17.93
CA LEU A 116 -3.94 0.83 -17.10
C LEU A 116 -4.31 2.11 -17.89
N PRO A 117 -4.85 3.12 -17.21
CA PRO A 117 -5.02 4.43 -17.81
C PRO A 117 -3.67 5.09 -18.08
N ASP A 118 -3.64 6.05 -19.01
CA ASP A 118 -2.45 6.81 -19.34
C ASP A 118 -1.82 7.43 -18.08
N GLY A 119 -0.49 7.38 -18.01
CA GLY A 119 0.28 7.89 -16.89
C GLY A 119 0.41 6.94 -15.70
N LEU A 120 -0.17 5.73 -15.78
CA LEU A 120 0.11 4.64 -14.86
C LEU A 120 0.75 3.47 -15.61
N LEU A 121 1.78 2.90 -15.01
CA LEU A 121 2.60 1.85 -15.59
C LEU A 121 2.82 0.72 -14.59
N LEU A 122 3.20 -0.45 -15.08
CA LEU A 122 3.86 -1.50 -14.29
C LEU A 122 5.35 -1.53 -14.63
N PRO A 123 6.20 -2.00 -13.70
CA PRO A 123 7.56 -2.36 -14.05
C PRO A 123 7.53 -3.50 -15.06
N HIS A 124 8.51 -3.55 -15.97
CA HIS A 124 8.64 -4.69 -16.87
C HIS A 124 8.86 -5.98 -16.07
N VAL A 125 8.16 -7.04 -16.45
CA VAL A 125 8.18 -8.33 -15.75
C VAL A 125 8.96 -9.33 -16.58
N TYR A 126 10.17 -9.69 -16.12
CA TYR A 126 11.01 -10.69 -16.80
C TYR A 126 10.59 -12.11 -16.46
N ARG A 127 10.15 -12.35 -15.24
CA ARG A 127 9.71 -13.68 -14.78
C ARG A 127 8.78 -13.61 -13.59
N VAL A 128 7.77 -14.49 -13.58
CA VAL A 128 6.94 -14.82 -12.41
C VAL A 128 6.87 -16.33 -12.31
N GLN A 129 7.25 -16.90 -11.18
CA GLN A 129 7.25 -18.35 -10.99
C GLN A 129 6.84 -18.74 -9.57
N ASP A 130 5.98 -19.77 -9.46
CA ASP A 130 5.72 -20.43 -8.19
C ASP A 130 6.95 -21.24 -7.77
N ILE A 131 7.33 -21.14 -6.51
CA ILE A 131 8.33 -22.00 -5.87
C ILE A 131 7.63 -23.29 -5.43
N ASP A 132 6.46 -23.12 -4.80
CA ASP A 132 5.58 -24.17 -4.33
C ASP A 132 4.16 -23.62 -4.13
N ASP A 133 3.26 -24.40 -3.48
CA ASP A 133 1.86 -23.99 -3.24
C ASP A 133 1.69 -22.77 -2.34
N GLY A 134 2.71 -22.37 -1.61
CA GLY A 134 2.66 -21.27 -0.63
C GLY A 134 3.70 -20.17 -0.84
N SER A 135 4.45 -20.18 -1.95
CA SER A 135 5.44 -19.15 -2.26
C SER A 135 5.71 -19.01 -3.75
N ALA A 136 6.10 -17.81 -4.15
CA ALA A 136 6.45 -17.48 -5.52
C ALA A 136 7.52 -16.38 -5.53
N PHE A 137 8.15 -16.17 -6.69
CA PHE A 137 9.05 -15.07 -6.91
C PHE A 137 8.77 -14.38 -8.24
N PHE A 138 9.25 -13.16 -8.35
CA PHE A 138 9.26 -12.43 -9.62
C PHE A 138 10.51 -11.57 -9.77
N TRP A 139 10.94 -11.44 -11.02
CA TRP A 139 12.02 -10.57 -11.49
C TRP A 139 11.41 -9.40 -12.24
N LEU A 140 11.69 -8.20 -11.79
CA LEU A 140 11.15 -6.96 -12.32
C LEU A 140 12.27 -6.02 -12.78
N GLU A 141 11.89 -5.10 -13.64
CA GLU A 141 12.68 -3.90 -13.94
C GLU A 141 13.07 -3.17 -12.64
N ALA A 142 14.31 -2.75 -12.58
CA ALA A 142 14.77 -1.80 -11.58
C ALA A 142 14.42 -0.40 -12.04
N VAL A 143 13.28 0.12 -11.61
CA VAL A 143 12.82 1.46 -12.00
C VAL A 143 13.76 2.52 -11.43
N ASP A 144 14.38 3.32 -12.31
CA ASP A 144 15.13 4.50 -11.90
C ASP A 144 14.15 5.63 -11.62
N ALA A 145 13.85 5.84 -10.36
CA ALA A 145 12.82 6.77 -9.91
C ALA A 145 13.40 7.91 -9.07
N ASP A 146 12.66 9.03 -9.06
CA ASP A 146 12.92 10.12 -8.16
C ASP A 146 12.55 9.72 -6.71
N PRO A 147 13.34 10.17 -5.71
CA PRO A 147 13.05 9.86 -4.33
C PRO A 147 11.82 10.64 -3.82
N VAL A 148 11.15 10.11 -2.82
CA VAL A 148 10.25 10.87 -1.95
C VAL A 148 11.10 11.69 -0.94
N PRO A 149 10.58 12.80 -0.35
CA PRO A 149 9.19 13.24 -0.33
C PRO A 149 8.75 14.02 -1.56
N TRP A 150 7.47 13.90 -1.89
CA TRP A 150 6.84 14.64 -2.97
C TRP A 150 6.38 16.03 -2.54
N GLY A 151 6.28 16.97 -3.49
CA GLY A 151 5.53 18.21 -3.33
C GLY A 151 4.04 18.05 -3.65
N GLU A 152 3.24 19.04 -3.28
CA GLU A 152 1.78 19.08 -3.52
C GLU A 152 1.36 18.73 -4.96
N PRO A 153 1.99 19.26 -6.03
CA PRO A 153 1.59 18.93 -7.40
C PRO A 153 1.74 17.45 -7.74
N THR A 154 2.66 16.73 -7.08
CA THR A 154 2.85 15.29 -7.30
C THR A 154 1.74 14.50 -6.63
N PHE A 155 1.30 14.90 -5.44
CA PHE A 155 0.14 14.31 -4.75
C PHE A 155 -1.14 14.49 -5.55
N GLU A 156 -1.44 15.70 -6.04
CA GLU A 156 -2.60 15.96 -6.88
C GLU A 156 -2.59 15.10 -8.15
N ARG A 157 -1.41 15.02 -8.82
CA ARG A 157 -1.25 14.19 -10.00
C ARG A 157 -1.49 12.71 -9.70
N ALA A 158 -0.95 12.20 -8.58
CA ALA A 158 -1.16 10.83 -8.13
C ALA A 158 -2.65 10.58 -7.84
N ALA A 159 -3.31 11.47 -7.11
CA ALA A 159 -4.74 11.39 -6.82
C ALA A 159 -5.58 11.36 -8.10
N TYR A 160 -5.27 12.22 -9.09
CA TYR A 160 -5.93 12.20 -10.39
C TYR A 160 -5.77 10.83 -11.10
N ARG A 161 -4.54 10.29 -11.14
CA ARG A 161 -4.25 9.00 -11.79
C ARG A 161 -4.93 7.84 -11.06
N LEU A 162 -5.00 7.86 -9.73
CA LEU A 162 -5.74 6.87 -8.94
C LEU A 162 -7.25 6.97 -9.18
N GLY A 163 -7.80 8.17 -9.40
CA GLY A 163 -9.17 8.35 -9.85
C GLY A 163 -9.43 7.70 -11.22
N CYS A 164 -8.53 7.90 -12.18
CA CYS A 164 -8.59 7.22 -13.47
C CYS A 164 -8.52 5.69 -13.30
N LEU A 165 -7.61 5.18 -12.46
CA LEU A 165 -7.49 3.74 -12.17
C LEU A 165 -8.80 3.16 -11.62
N ALA A 166 -9.39 3.87 -10.66
CA ALA A 166 -10.61 3.41 -9.97
C ALA A 166 -11.79 3.26 -10.92
N ALA A 167 -11.94 4.18 -11.87
CA ALA A 167 -13.07 4.22 -12.80
C ALA A 167 -12.84 3.45 -14.10
N ARG A 168 -11.59 3.11 -14.47
CA ARG A 168 -11.25 2.46 -15.75
C ARG A 168 -11.94 1.12 -15.92
N PRO A 169 -12.91 0.96 -16.85
CA PRO A 169 -13.66 -0.30 -16.98
C PRO A 169 -12.79 -1.49 -17.35
N ALA A 170 -11.70 -1.27 -18.13
CA ALA A 170 -10.78 -2.32 -18.54
C ALA A 170 -10.00 -2.92 -17.37
N VAL A 171 -9.81 -2.20 -16.27
CA VAL A 171 -9.07 -2.63 -15.08
C VAL A 171 -9.94 -3.47 -14.13
N ALA A 172 -11.24 -3.19 -14.06
CA ALA A 172 -12.17 -3.81 -13.12
C ALA A 172 -12.16 -5.35 -13.11
N PRO A 173 -12.07 -6.07 -14.25
CA PRO A 173 -11.98 -7.53 -14.25
C PRO A 173 -10.73 -8.09 -13.57
N VAL A 174 -9.61 -7.37 -13.62
CA VAL A 174 -8.37 -7.76 -12.93
C VAL A 174 -8.50 -7.46 -11.42
N ALA A 175 -9.02 -6.29 -11.06
CA ALA A 175 -9.25 -5.91 -9.66
C ALA A 175 -10.23 -6.86 -8.94
N SER A 176 -11.23 -7.37 -9.66
CA SER A 176 -12.20 -8.34 -9.11
C SER A 176 -11.59 -9.70 -8.74
N ARG A 177 -10.36 -10.01 -9.17
CA ARG A 177 -9.61 -11.22 -8.78
C ARG A 177 -8.73 -10.98 -7.56
N GLY A 178 -8.55 -9.74 -7.14
CA GLY A 178 -7.76 -9.36 -5.98
C GLY A 178 -8.44 -9.67 -4.65
N MET A 179 -8.04 -8.97 -3.61
CA MET A 179 -8.62 -9.13 -2.28
C MET A 179 -10.11 -8.82 -2.29
N GLN A 180 -10.90 -9.69 -1.65
CA GLN A 180 -12.33 -9.51 -1.52
C GLN A 180 -12.67 -8.85 -0.18
N ASP A 181 -13.73 -8.03 -0.18
CA ASP A 181 -14.29 -7.41 1.03
C ASP A 181 -13.23 -6.73 1.92
N VAL A 182 -12.28 -5.99 1.29
CA VAL A 182 -11.12 -5.39 1.98
C VAL A 182 -11.52 -4.58 3.21
N VAL A 183 -12.59 -3.77 3.11
CA VAL A 183 -13.08 -2.92 4.20
C VAL A 183 -13.59 -3.77 5.36
N ARG A 184 -14.47 -4.75 5.09
CA ARG A 184 -15.01 -5.63 6.12
C ARG A 184 -13.96 -6.55 6.73
N SER A 185 -13.05 -7.07 5.90
CA SER A 185 -11.96 -7.91 6.39
C SER A 185 -11.03 -7.14 7.34
N TYR A 186 -10.70 -5.91 7.01
CA TYR A 186 -9.89 -5.05 7.88
C TYR A 186 -10.64 -4.64 9.15
N ALA A 187 -11.91 -4.23 9.03
CA ALA A 187 -12.76 -3.89 10.17
C ALA A 187 -12.83 -5.04 11.17
N HIS A 188 -13.18 -6.25 10.72
CA HIS A 188 -13.30 -7.41 11.63
C HIS A 188 -11.95 -7.92 12.14
N GLY A 189 -10.91 -7.93 11.29
CA GLY A 189 -9.62 -8.49 11.69
C GLY A 189 -8.81 -7.55 12.58
N ARG A 190 -8.59 -6.33 12.12
CA ARG A 190 -7.73 -5.35 12.79
C ARG A 190 -8.51 -4.48 13.78
N VAL A 191 -9.61 -3.87 13.33
CA VAL A 191 -10.30 -2.87 14.17
C VAL A 191 -11.06 -3.54 15.30
N GLU A 192 -12.03 -4.40 15.04
CA GLU A 192 -12.83 -5.07 16.06
C GLU A 192 -12.01 -6.07 16.89
N GLY A 193 -11.07 -6.77 16.23
CA GLY A 193 -10.26 -7.81 16.90
C GLY A 193 -9.13 -7.28 17.78
N GLN A 194 -8.59 -6.09 17.50
CA GLN A 194 -7.40 -5.56 18.16
C GLN A 194 -7.57 -4.11 18.65
N ILE A 195 -8.03 -3.20 17.78
CA ILE A 195 -8.07 -1.77 18.08
C ILE A 195 -9.17 -1.44 19.11
N LEU A 196 -10.40 -1.92 18.90
CA LEU A 196 -11.49 -1.63 19.83
C LEU A 196 -11.22 -2.14 21.26
N PRO A 197 -10.75 -3.38 21.49
CA PRO A 197 -10.34 -3.81 22.80
C PRO A 197 -9.26 -2.93 23.42
N ALA A 198 -8.29 -2.49 22.63
CA ALA A 198 -7.23 -1.59 23.07
C ALA A 198 -7.74 -0.20 23.45
N LEU A 199 -8.64 0.39 22.66
CA LEU A 199 -9.24 1.69 22.96
C LEU A 199 -10.03 1.68 24.29
N HIS A 200 -10.58 0.55 24.69
CA HIS A 200 -11.27 0.37 25.98
C HIS A 200 -10.33 -0.01 27.13
N SER A 201 -9.03 -0.21 26.86
CA SER A 201 -8.04 -0.65 27.85
C SER A 201 -7.42 0.55 28.57
N ASP A 202 -7.71 0.74 29.87
CA ASP A 202 -7.08 1.80 30.66
C ASP A 202 -5.55 1.74 30.67
N PRO A 203 -4.87 0.57 30.77
CA PRO A 203 -3.42 0.49 30.67
C PRO A 203 -2.80 1.14 29.41
N LEU A 204 -3.51 1.16 28.28
CA LEU A 204 -3.02 1.85 27.08
C LEU A 204 -2.97 3.36 27.30
N TRP A 205 -4.04 3.93 27.85
CA TRP A 205 -4.17 5.38 28.07
C TRP A 205 -3.30 5.88 29.23
N GLU A 206 -2.98 5.01 30.18
CA GLU A 206 -2.06 5.30 31.29
C GLU A 206 -0.59 5.18 30.87
N HIS A 207 -0.30 4.58 29.70
CA HIS A 207 1.07 4.49 29.19
C HIS A 207 1.65 5.89 28.97
N PRO A 208 2.88 6.22 29.49
CA PRO A 208 3.43 7.58 29.45
C PRO A 208 3.48 8.21 28.08
N LEU A 209 3.81 7.44 27.04
CA LEU A 209 3.85 7.94 25.65
C LEU A 209 2.46 8.29 25.13
N VAL A 210 1.43 7.53 25.46
CA VAL A 210 0.04 7.81 25.05
C VAL A 210 -0.52 8.98 25.84
N ALA A 211 -0.33 8.99 27.15
CA ALA A 211 -0.84 10.04 28.03
C ALA A 211 -0.29 11.44 27.71
N GLN A 212 0.93 11.54 27.13
CA GLN A 212 1.52 12.81 26.72
C GLN A 212 1.16 13.25 25.30
N THR A 213 0.62 12.35 24.46
CA THR A 213 0.36 12.64 23.03
C THR A 213 -1.13 12.66 22.70
N PHE A 214 -1.95 11.83 23.35
CA PHE A 214 -3.39 11.76 23.14
C PHE A 214 -4.13 12.47 24.30
N SER A 215 -4.86 13.52 23.96
CA SER A 215 -5.67 14.24 24.96
C SER A 215 -6.87 13.40 25.44
N PRO A 216 -7.41 13.65 26.67
CA PRO A 216 -8.67 13.01 27.10
C PRO A 216 -9.85 13.31 26.15
N ALA A 217 -9.86 14.47 25.52
CA ALA A 217 -10.87 14.83 24.50
C ALA A 217 -10.74 13.96 23.24
N LEU A 218 -9.52 13.76 22.75
CA LEU A 218 -9.26 12.88 21.61
C LEU A 218 -9.66 11.42 21.95
N ARG A 219 -9.31 10.90 23.14
CA ARG A 219 -9.77 9.61 23.61
C ARG A 219 -11.29 9.46 23.53
N ALA A 220 -12.02 10.45 24.06
CA ALA A 220 -13.49 10.44 24.07
C ALA A 220 -14.06 10.41 22.63
N ARG A 221 -13.49 11.21 21.72
CA ARG A 221 -13.90 11.24 20.30
C ARG A 221 -13.63 9.91 19.60
N LEU A 222 -12.47 9.29 19.82
CA LEU A 222 -12.12 7.97 19.26
C LEU A 222 -13.08 6.88 19.75
N LEU A 223 -13.42 6.87 21.05
CA LEU A 223 -14.40 5.94 21.61
C LEU A 223 -15.79 6.15 21.00
N SER A 224 -16.24 7.41 20.85
CA SER A 224 -17.52 7.70 20.19
C SER A 224 -17.55 7.26 18.72
N ALA A 225 -16.44 7.46 17.99
CA ALA A 225 -16.31 6.99 16.61
C ALA A 225 -16.31 5.46 16.54
N ALA A 226 -15.68 4.78 17.51
CA ALA A 226 -15.68 3.33 17.62
C ALA A 226 -17.08 2.76 17.87
N GLU A 227 -17.89 3.41 18.71
CA GLU A 227 -19.31 3.06 18.94
C GLU A 227 -20.17 3.22 17.69
N ALA A 228 -19.86 4.23 16.86
CA ALA A 228 -20.57 4.48 15.61
C ALA A 228 -20.11 3.59 14.44
N LEU A 229 -19.03 2.82 14.60
CA LEU A 229 -18.42 2.02 13.53
C LEU A 229 -19.41 1.11 12.76
N PRO A 230 -20.37 0.39 13.40
CA PRO A 230 -21.32 -0.42 12.65
C PRO A 230 -22.10 0.36 11.58
N GLY A 231 -22.56 1.57 11.91
CA GLY A 231 -23.27 2.44 10.95
C GLY A 231 -22.35 2.96 9.85
N TYR A 232 -21.07 3.26 10.16
CA TYR A 232 -20.09 3.66 9.17
C TYR A 232 -19.77 2.54 8.17
N LEU A 233 -19.70 1.31 8.65
CA LEU A 233 -19.48 0.15 7.79
C LEU A 233 -20.67 -0.10 6.85
N GLU A 234 -21.92 0.15 7.30
CA GLU A 234 -23.10 0.09 6.43
C GLU A 234 -23.05 1.17 5.35
N GLU A 235 -22.60 2.39 5.68
CA GLU A 235 -22.39 3.44 4.68
C GLU A 235 -21.31 3.06 3.65
N LEU A 236 -20.21 2.46 4.08
CA LEU A 236 -19.13 2.01 3.20
C LEU A 236 -19.54 0.84 2.30
N ASP A 237 -20.38 -0.08 2.80
CA ASP A 237 -20.92 -1.19 1.99
C ASP A 237 -21.86 -0.71 0.88
N ALA A 238 -22.57 0.40 1.12
CA ALA A 238 -23.44 1.02 0.13
C ALA A 238 -22.68 1.90 -0.90
N ALA A 239 -21.38 2.13 -0.70
CA ALA A 239 -20.60 2.99 -1.57
C ALA A 239 -20.29 2.33 -2.93
N ALA A 240 -20.17 3.16 -3.97
CA ALA A 240 -19.76 2.69 -5.29
C ALA A 240 -18.32 2.14 -5.25
N LEU A 241 -18.10 1.00 -5.93
CA LEU A 241 -16.80 0.32 -5.95
C LEU A 241 -16.01 0.65 -7.21
N GLY A 242 -14.73 0.97 -7.03
CA GLY A 242 -13.73 1.11 -8.10
C GLY A 242 -12.61 0.08 -7.98
N SER A 243 -11.68 0.10 -8.94
CA SER A 243 -10.41 -0.61 -8.82
C SER A 243 -9.49 0.15 -7.89
N ALA A 244 -8.78 -0.54 -7.00
CA ALA A 244 -7.86 0.08 -6.08
C ALA A 244 -6.52 -0.67 -6.03
N HIS A 245 -5.42 0.09 -5.94
CA HIS A 245 -4.09 -0.44 -5.66
C HIS A 245 -4.05 -1.13 -4.30
N GLY A 246 -4.76 -0.55 -3.33
CA GLY A 246 -4.89 -1.09 -1.98
C GLY A 246 -3.82 -0.60 -1.00
N ASP A 247 -2.67 -0.16 -1.50
CA ASP A 247 -1.57 0.43 -0.73
C ASP A 247 -0.85 1.51 -1.56
N ALA A 248 -1.61 2.51 -2.01
CA ALA A 248 -1.13 3.57 -2.91
C ALA A 248 -0.33 4.66 -2.18
N CYS A 249 0.53 4.31 -1.23
CA CYS A 249 1.42 5.27 -0.60
C CYS A 249 2.51 5.77 -1.59
N PRO A 250 3.13 6.95 -1.36
CA PRO A 250 4.14 7.51 -2.26
C PRO A 250 5.29 6.57 -2.62
N ARG A 251 5.68 5.68 -1.71
CA ARG A 251 6.73 4.67 -1.93
C ARG A 251 6.35 3.57 -2.93
N ASN A 252 5.05 3.35 -3.14
CA ASN A 252 4.51 2.35 -4.06
C ASN A 252 4.10 2.95 -5.42
N LEU A 253 4.25 4.27 -5.58
CA LEU A 253 3.97 5.05 -6.80
C LEU A 253 5.28 5.71 -7.27
N LEU A 254 6.14 4.94 -7.92
CA LEU A 254 7.45 5.41 -8.34
C LEU A 254 7.35 6.42 -9.48
N VAL A 255 8.02 7.57 -9.36
CA VAL A 255 8.11 8.59 -10.41
C VAL A 255 9.36 8.32 -11.25
N PRO A 256 9.25 7.76 -12.48
CA PRO A 256 10.41 7.45 -13.30
C PRO A 256 11.11 8.73 -13.76
N ARG A 257 12.45 8.81 -13.63
CA ARG A 257 13.23 10.00 -14.08
C ARG A 257 13.09 10.31 -15.54
N THR A 258 12.88 9.28 -16.37
CA THR A 258 12.69 9.44 -17.81
C THR A 258 11.26 9.83 -18.19
N ARG A 259 10.30 9.72 -17.27
CA ARG A 259 8.88 9.99 -17.48
C ARG A 259 8.26 10.61 -16.21
N PRO A 260 8.64 11.86 -15.87
CA PRO A 260 8.32 12.47 -14.56
C PRO A 260 6.83 12.75 -14.34
N ASP A 261 6.00 12.64 -15.38
CA ASP A 261 4.55 12.82 -15.30
C ASP A 261 3.80 11.50 -15.06
N ASP A 262 4.50 10.37 -15.15
CA ASP A 262 3.93 9.05 -14.98
C ASP A 262 4.26 8.47 -13.60
N PHE A 263 3.54 7.41 -13.21
CA PHE A 263 3.83 6.60 -12.03
C PHE A 263 3.96 5.13 -12.42
N VAL A 264 4.99 4.47 -11.92
CA VAL A 264 5.12 3.01 -11.97
C VAL A 264 4.59 2.45 -10.65
N LEU A 265 3.53 1.66 -10.73
CA LEU A 265 2.88 1.03 -9.59
C LEU A 265 3.65 -0.23 -9.19
N VAL A 266 3.94 -0.37 -7.89
CA VAL A 266 4.62 -1.54 -7.31
C VAL A 266 3.94 -1.97 -6.01
N ASP A 267 4.18 -3.21 -5.58
CA ASP A 267 3.63 -3.79 -4.33
C ASP A 267 2.09 -3.93 -4.33
N PHE A 268 1.59 -4.81 -5.16
CA PHE A 268 0.15 -5.10 -5.35
C PHE A 268 -0.42 -6.10 -4.33
N ALA A 269 0.15 -6.19 -3.13
CA ALA A 269 -0.31 -7.15 -2.13
C ALA A 269 -1.80 -7.00 -1.77
N PHE A 270 -2.32 -5.77 -1.82
CA PHE A 270 -3.70 -5.43 -1.46
C PHE A 270 -4.58 -5.02 -2.65
N TRP A 271 -4.14 -5.35 -3.88
CA TRP A 271 -4.92 -5.10 -5.09
C TRP A 271 -6.35 -5.62 -4.98
N CYS A 272 -7.35 -4.78 -5.23
CA CYS A 272 -8.75 -5.12 -4.95
C CYS A 272 -9.76 -4.28 -5.72
N ARG A 273 -11.04 -4.57 -5.49
CA ARG A 273 -12.13 -3.61 -5.63
C ARG A 273 -12.50 -3.07 -4.26
N ALA A 274 -12.59 -1.75 -4.15
CA ALA A 274 -12.88 -1.05 -2.90
C ALA A 274 -13.81 0.15 -3.15
N PRO A 275 -14.39 0.74 -2.10
CA PRO A 275 -15.15 1.99 -2.22
C PRO A 275 -14.31 3.07 -2.91
N LEU A 276 -14.94 3.88 -3.77
CA LEU A 276 -14.26 5.01 -4.42
C LEU A 276 -13.62 5.93 -3.37
N GLY A 277 -12.38 6.35 -3.62
CA GLY A 277 -11.57 7.13 -2.68
C GLY A 277 -10.68 6.29 -1.77
N PHE A 278 -10.72 4.94 -1.86
CA PHE A 278 -9.92 4.05 -1.00
C PHE A 278 -8.43 4.37 -1.02
N ASP A 279 -7.84 4.49 -2.20
CA ASP A 279 -6.40 4.72 -2.37
C ASP A 279 -5.94 6.10 -1.87
N LEU A 280 -6.84 7.09 -1.76
CA LEU A 280 -6.50 8.40 -1.17
C LEU A 280 -6.06 8.28 0.29
N THR A 281 -6.60 7.32 1.03
CA THR A 281 -6.20 7.10 2.43
C THR A 281 -4.72 6.78 2.53
N GLN A 282 -4.22 5.82 1.76
CA GLN A 282 -2.81 5.46 1.79
C GLN A 282 -1.91 6.53 1.14
N LEU A 283 -2.40 7.18 0.09
CA LEU A 283 -1.69 8.29 -0.54
C LEU A 283 -1.37 9.41 0.47
N LEU A 284 -2.34 9.79 1.30
CA LEU A 284 -2.21 10.91 2.23
C LEU A 284 -1.60 10.49 3.57
N MET A 285 -1.94 9.30 4.07
CA MET A 285 -1.61 8.87 5.42
C MET A 285 -0.36 8.00 5.50
N GLY A 286 0.07 7.37 4.40
CA GLY A 286 1.16 6.39 4.42
C GLY A 286 2.46 6.94 5.02
N GLU A 287 2.89 8.15 4.63
CA GLU A 287 4.10 8.80 5.17
C GLU A 287 3.89 9.39 6.57
N VAL A 288 2.66 9.84 6.90
CA VAL A 288 2.32 10.37 8.23
C VAL A 288 2.36 9.28 9.29
N GLN A 289 1.84 8.11 8.98
CA GLN A 289 1.81 6.96 9.91
C GLN A 289 3.20 6.46 10.33
N VAL A 290 4.20 6.66 9.48
CA VAL A 290 5.60 6.27 9.74
C VAL A 290 6.49 7.44 10.13
N GLY A 291 5.93 8.65 10.28
CA GLY A 291 6.66 9.83 10.74
C GLY A 291 7.53 10.51 9.68
N GLU A 292 7.35 10.18 8.40
CA GLU A 292 8.12 10.78 7.30
C GLU A 292 7.52 12.10 6.80
N ARG A 293 6.26 12.36 7.16
CA ARG A 293 5.55 13.61 6.84
C ARG A 293 4.75 14.08 8.04
N PRO A 294 4.77 15.39 8.33
CA PRO A 294 3.94 15.97 9.38
C PRO A 294 2.44 15.87 9.06
N ALA A 295 1.61 15.55 10.06
CA ALA A 295 0.16 15.47 9.91
C ALA A 295 -0.49 16.81 9.52
N THR A 296 0.17 17.94 9.80
CA THR A 296 -0.29 19.28 9.39
C THR A 296 -0.45 19.43 7.88
N HIS A 297 0.29 18.67 7.07
CA HIS A 297 0.14 18.68 5.61
C HIS A 297 -1.18 18.08 5.11
N LEU A 298 -1.90 17.33 5.95
CA LEU A 298 -3.20 16.77 5.56
C LEU A 298 -4.20 17.87 5.21
N ALA A 299 -4.22 18.97 6.00
CA ALA A 299 -5.11 20.08 5.76
C ALA A 299 -4.87 20.78 4.41
N ASP A 300 -3.63 20.78 3.94
CA ASP A 300 -3.23 21.41 2.66
C ASP A 300 -3.47 20.49 1.46
N LEU A 301 -3.34 19.16 1.64
CA LEU A 301 -3.34 18.19 0.53
C LEU A 301 -4.70 17.53 0.30
N ASP A 302 -5.50 17.32 1.34
CA ASP A 302 -6.64 16.40 1.29
C ASP A 302 -7.71 16.85 0.30
N GLU A 303 -8.18 18.11 0.41
CA GLU A 303 -9.23 18.62 -0.47
C GLU A 303 -8.78 18.68 -1.94
N ASP A 304 -7.54 19.10 -2.21
CA ASP A 304 -7.00 19.19 -3.55
C ASP A 304 -6.80 17.80 -4.17
N CYS A 305 -6.36 16.82 -3.38
CA CYS A 305 -6.28 15.42 -3.80
C CYS A 305 -7.66 14.83 -4.06
N LEU A 306 -8.66 15.12 -3.21
CA LEU A 306 -10.03 14.67 -3.43
C LEU A 306 -10.62 15.25 -4.73
N ILE A 307 -10.45 16.54 -4.98
CA ILE A 307 -10.88 17.21 -6.21
C ILE A 307 -10.16 16.60 -7.43
N ALA A 308 -8.86 16.38 -7.34
CA ALA A 308 -8.07 15.77 -8.41
C ALA A 308 -8.54 14.34 -8.71
N TYR A 309 -8.83 13.54 -7.67
CA TYR A 309 -9.37 12.19 -7.80
C TYR A 309 -10.74 12.19 -8.52
N VAL A 310 -11.66 13.07 -8.13
CA VAL A 310 -12.97 13.24 -8.80
C VAL A 310 -12.80 13.56 -10.28
N ARG A 311 -11.85 14.45 -10.62
CA ARG A 311 -11.52 14.75 -12.01
C ARG A 311 -11.00 13.51 -12.77
N GLY A 312 -10.21 12.66 -12.09
CA GLY A 312 -9.76 11.39 -12.63
C GLY A 312 -10.90 10.41 -12.91
N LEU A 313 -11.87 10.29 -11.97
CA LEU A 313 -13.09 9.50 -12.16
C LEU A 313 -13.87 9.98 -13.40
N ALA A 314 -14.08 11.29 -13.50
CA ALA A 314 -14.82 11.90 -14.60
C ALA A 314 -14.13 11.71 -15.96
N ALA A 315 -12.81 11.72 -16.01
CA ALA A 315 -12.03 11.46 -17.22
C ALA A 315 -12.27 10.05 -17.80
N GLU A 316 -12.62 9.08 -16.96
CA GLU A 316 -12.97 7.71 -17.33
C GLU A 316 -14.50 7.49 -17.41
N GLY A 317 -15.28 8.57 -17.38
CA GLY A 317 -16.75 8.52 -17.53
C GLY A 317 -17.52 8.13 -16.26
N CYS A 318 -16.88 8.17 -15.08
CA CYS A 318 -17.54 7.95 -13.81
C CYS A 318 -17.93 9.30 -13.17
N ASP A 319 -19.20 9.61 -13.16
CA ASP A 319 -19.75 10.83 -12.55
C ASP A 319 -20.16 10.52 -11.10
N ALA A 320 -19.26 10.76 -10.16
CA ALA A 320 -19.47 10.55 -8.73
C ALA A 320 -19.70 11.90 -8.02
N PRO A 321 -20.82 12.07 -7.28
CA PRO A 321 -21.03 13.29 -6.50
C PRO A 321 -19.94 13.51 -5.47
N ILE A 322 -19.28 14.66 -5.51
CA ILE A 322 -18.13 14.97 -4.65
C ILE A 322 -18.48 14.88 -3.15
N GLU A 323 -19.69 15.29 -2.75
CA GLU A 323 -20.11 15.23 -1.35
C GLU A 323 -20.24 13.79 -0.83
N LEU A 324 -20.73 12.88 -1.68
CA LEU A 324 -20.77 11.46 -1.33
C LEU A 324 -19.36 10.88 -1.22
N LEU A 325 -18.49 11.27 -2.14
CA LEU A 325 -17.09 10.84 -2.12
C LEU A 325 -16.34 11.39 -0.91
N ARG A 326 -16.55 12.66 -0.55
CA ARG A 326 -15.98 13.28 0.66
C ARG A 326 -16.36 12.49 1.92
N ARG A 327 -17.62 12.07 2.02
CA ARG A 327 -18.08 11.23 3.13
C ARG A 327 -17.41 9.87 3.13
N THR A 328 -17.39 9.18 1.99
CA THR A 328 -16.76 7.86 1.86
C THR A 328 -15.27 7.93 2.21
N HIS A 329 -14.57 8.94 1.70
CA HIS A 329 -13.15 9.20 1.99
C HIS A 329 -12.91 9.43 3.49
N ALA A 330 -13.70 10.29 4.14
CA ALA A 330 -13.59 10.54 5.58
C ALA A 330 -13.76 9.25 6.41
N LEU A 331 -14.71 8.39 6.04
CA LEU A 331 -14.94 7.11 6.71
C LEU A 331 -13.80 6.10 6.48
N LEU A 332 -13.24 6.08 5.28
CA LEU A 332 -12.06 5.24 4.97
C LEU A 332 -10.84 5.71 5.75
N MET A 333 -10.59 7.03 5.80
CA MET A 333 -9.52 7.59 6.64
C MET A 333 -9.73 7.26 8.12
N LEU A 334 -10.96 7.32 8.63
CA LEU A 334 -11.26 6.94 10.01
C LEU A 334 -10.93 5.47 10.27
N LEU A 335 -11.35 4.58 9.39
CA LEU A 335 -11.18 3.13 9.57
C LEU A 335 -9.70 2.71 9.48
N PHE A 336 -8.97 3.22 8.47
CA PHE A 336 -7.61 2.77 8.15
C PHE A 336 -6.50 3.59 8.81
N ALA A 337 -6.82 4.77 9.33
CA ALA A 337 -5.84 5.67 9.93
C ALA A 337 -6.29 6.25 11.29
N GLY A 338 -7.49 6.80 11.38
CA GLY A 338 -7.94 7.49 12.59
C GLY A 338 -8.05 6.57 13.81
N LEU A 339 -8.83 5.48 13.70
CA LEU A 339 -8.98 4.51 14.80
C LEU A 339 -7.69 3.74 15.10
N THR A 340 -6.81 3.58 14.13
CA THR A 340 -5.55 2.84 14.25
C THR A 340 -4.36 3.72 14.64
N ALA A 341 -4.59 5.00 14.88
CA ALA A 341 -3.53 5.95 15.28
C ALA A 341 -2.89 5.59 16.63
N VAL A 342 -3.66 4.96 17.53
CA VAL A 342 -3.17 4.60 18.88
C VAL A 342 -2.19 3.42 18.80
N PRO A 343 -1.00 3.52 19.44
CA PRO A 343 0.06 2.51 19.37
C PRO A 343 -0.29 1.31 20.28
N ILE A 344 -1.12 0.42 19.79
CA ILE A 344 -1.59 -0.77 20.56
C ILE A 344 -0.47 -1.77 20.87
N GLU A 345 0.63 -1.73 20.13
CA GLU A 345 1.83 -2.53 20.32
C GLU A 345 2.37 -2.42 21.76
N LEU A 346 2.21 -1.26 22.38
CA LEU A 346 2.60 -1.00 23.76
C LEU A 346 1.89 -1.90 24.79
N LEU A 347 0.67 -2.38 24.49
CA LEU A 347 -0.05 -3.31 25.36
C LEU A 347 0.57 -4.71 25.40
N PHE A 348 1.31 -5.06 24.35
CA PHE A 348 1.88 -6.40 24.19
C PHE A 348 3.39 -6.43 24.48
N GLY A 349 3.94 -5.35 25.03
CA GLY A 349 5.38 -5.22 25.29
C GLY A 349 6.21 -5.07 24.02
N GLY A 350 5.57 -4.72 22.90
CA GLY A 350 6.23 -4.35 21.66
C GLY A 350 6.83 -2.95 21.71
N GLU A 351 7.77 -2.68 20.83
CA GLU A 351 8.26 -1.32 20.63
C GLU A 351 7.19 -0.47 19.93
N PRO A 352 7.05 0.82 20.30
CA PRO A 352 6.15 1.72 19.62
C PRO A 352 6.61 1.90 18.15
N PRO A 353 5.69 2.19 17.22
CA PRO A 353 6.04 2.41 15.82
C PRO A 353 6.74 3.77 15.61
N GLY A 354 7.88 3.97 16.23
CA GLY A 354 8.66 5.19 16.21
C GLY A 354 8.79 5.86 17.59
N ASP A 355 9.37 7.03 17.59
CA ASP A 355 9.54 7.85 18.81
C ASP A 355 8.25 8.62 19.19
N VAL A 356 8.34 9.43 20.23
CA VAL A 356 7.22 10.24 20.72
C VAL A 356 6.67 11.21 19.67
N ASP A 357 7.52 11.64 18.72
CA ASP A 357 7.10 12.59 17.69
C ASP A 357 6.24 11.90 16.64
N VAL A 358 6.56 10.66 16.24
CA VAL A 358 5.71 9.84 15.37
C VAL A 358 4.34 9.57 16.01
N ILE A 359 4.32 9.28 17.32
CA ILE A 359 3.05 9.06 18.04
C ILE A 359 2.23 10.34 18.11
N ARG A 360 2.89 11.49 18.27
CA ARG A 360 2.21 12.80 18.25
C ARG A 360 1.63 13.14 16.88
N GLU A 361 2.37 12.86 15.79
CA GLU A 361 1.85 13.04 14.42
C GLU A 361 0.62 12.15 14.17
N ARG A 362 0.62 10.91 14.65
CA ARG A 362 -0.55 10.02 14.57
C ARG A 362 -1.75 10.58 15.36
N ALA A 363 -1.53 11.14 16.54
CA ALA A 363 -2.60 11.76 17.33
C ALA A 363 -3.18 12.99 16.59
N THR A 364 -2.33 13.84 16.03
CA THR A 364 -2.74 15.01 15.22
C THR A 364 -3.52 14.56 13.97
N ALA A 365 -3.07 13.51 13.30
CA ALA A 365 -3.78 12.93 12.15
C ALA A 365 -5.15 12.37 12.55
N ALA A 366 -5.26 11.74 13.72
CA ALA A 366 -6.54 11.23 14.23
C ALA A 366 -7.52 12.38 14.53
N GLU A 367 -7.06 13.50 15.10
CA GLU A 367 -7.89 14.69 15.30
C GLU A 367 -8.42 15.23 13.97
N TYR A 368 -7.54 15.39 12.98
CA TYR A 368 -7.90 15.81 11.63
C TYR A 368 -8.97 14.90 10.99
N VAL A 369 -8.78 13.59 11.06
CA VAL A 369 -9.72 12.62 10.49
C VAL A 369 -11.08 12.67 11.19
N LEU A 370 -11.11 12.83 12.51
CA LEU A 370 -12.36 12.98 13.24
C LEU A 370 -13.10 14.27 12.86
N ASP A 371 -12.39 15.37 12.62
CA ASP A 371 -12.97 16.62 12.12
C ASP A 371 -13.59 16.45 10.74
N LEU A 372 -12.93 15.68 9.83
CA LEU A 372 -13.48 15.34 8.52
C LEU A 372 -14.78 14.53 8.63
N VAL A 373 -14.82 13.53 9.50
CA VAL A 373 -16.02 12.71 9.71
C VAL A 373 -17.19 13.53 10.23
N GLU A 374 -16.94 14.41 11.19
CA GLU A 374 -17.95 15.29 11.81
C GLU A 374 -18.49 16.32 10.79
N SER A 375 -17.61 16.97 10.02
CA SER A 375 -17.99 17.95 9.00
C SER A 375 -18.77 17.32 7.84
N SER A 376 -18.36 16.14 7.37
CA SER A 376 -19.06 15.42 6.30
C SER A 376 -20.45 14.93 6.73
N THR A 377 -20.68 14.72 8.03
CA THR A 377 -21.99 14.37 8.58
C THR A 377 -22.94 15.57 8.62
N ALA A 378 -22.43 16.76 8.96
CA ALA A 378 -23.20 17.99 9.03
C ALA A 378 -23.76 18.40 7.64
N SER A 379 -22.94 18.26 6.59
CA SER A 379 -23.33 18.57 5.21
C SER A 379 -24.53 17.73 4.72
N ARG A 380 -24.64 16.45 5.13
CA ARG A 380 -25.77 15.57 4.77
C ARG A 380 -27.11 15.95 5.38
N ARG A 381 -27.13 16.66 6.51
CA ARG A 381 -28.38 17.05 7.19
C ARG A 381 -29.05 18.27 6.57
N HIS A 382 -28.37 18.95 5.64
CA HIS A 382 -28.84 20.17 5.00
C HIS A 382 -29.27 19.99 3.54
N HIS A 383 -29.20 18.77 3.03
CA HIS A 383 -29.71 18.34 1.71
C HIS A 383 -30.78 17.26 1.84
#